data_814fca488b704b240ca357efd9e83f1f
#
_entry.id   814fca488b704b240ca357efd9e83f1f
#
_cell.length_a   1.000
_cell.length_b   1.000
_cell.length_c   1.000
_cell.angle_alpha   90.00
_cell.angle_beta   90.00
_cell.angle_gamma   90.00
#
_symmetry.space_group_name_H-M   'P 1'
#
loop_
_entity.id
_entity.type
_entity.pdbx_description
1 polymer ?
#
loop_
_entity_poly.entity_id
_entity_poly.type
_entity_poly.pdbx_seq_one_letter_code
_entity_poly.pdbx_strand_id
1 'polypeptide(L)'
;MKQLFILLFIITVSLAAISQKVSGKLKFEQGQLFIVSIQVKNNIGQQAMGQTIDFTVDASGYHSYKVTNATDDNNTLNHQVQRITFAFDGMGQKRTFDSDIEKDLNGQFGKPIKDLLNKKYDIIIDPNGKTLMAIPEKVQLSETDSRLTIITTMLKDVLDIVQPPQKDKGSFFKVLPDAETGKGEAWTESSINENGKSDAAYTISDINDSTIVVDFVGSSITVSKAEMMGSETTTTMNNKSTGKIILDRTTAIMREKTITTESNGNTEASFGTMPVTSKTTTTITVKPVQ
;
A
#
# COMPACT_ATOMS: atom_id res chain seq x y z
N MET A 1 -4.43 36.17 -48.98
CA MET A 1 -3.91 36.50 -47.64
C MET A 1 -4.79 35.96 -46.51
N LYS A 2 -6.13 36.11 -46.51
CA LYS A 2 -6.99 35.57 -45.43
C LYS A 2 -6.92 34.02 -45.24
N GLN A 3 -6.81 33.27 -46.34
CA GLN A 3 -6.70 31.80 -46.26
C GLN A 3 -5.34 31.32 -45.73
N LEU A 4 -4.27 32.08 -45.95
CA LEU A 4 -2.93 31.75 -45.42
C LEU A 4 -2.86 31.94 -43.89
N PHE A 5 -3.58 32.95 -43.37
CA PHE A 5 -3.67 33.18 -41.94
C PHE A 5 -4.44 32.08 -41.17
N ILE A 6 -5.51 31.54 -41.79
CA ILE A 6 -6.30 30.46 -41.21
C ILE A 6 -5.47 29.16 -41.13
N LEU A 7 -4.66 28.87 -42.18
CA LEU A 7 -3.79 27.71 -42.20
C LEU A 7 -2.68 27.79 -41.12
N LEU A 8 -2.10 28.99 -40.95
CA LEU A 8 -1.06 29.22 -39.93
C LEU A 8 -1.63 29.09 -38.50
N PHE A 9 -2.89 29.52 -38.26
CA PHE A 9 -3.55 29.39 -36.97
C PHE A 9 -3.91 27.95 -36.62
N ILE A 10 -4.28 27.13 -37.62
CA ILE A 10 -4.54 25.69 -37.42
C ILE A 10 -3.24 24.93 -37.05
N ILE A 11 -2.11 25.30 -37.65
CA ILE A 11 -0.80 24.68 -37.36
C ILE A 11 -0.33 25.04 -35.95
N THR A 12 -0.58 26.26 -35.45
CA THR A 12 -0.18 26.66 -34.10
C THR A 12 -1.02 26.01 -33.03
N VAL A 13 -2.30 25.71 -33.25
CA VAL A 13 -3.16 24.98 -32.34
C VAL A 13 -2.78 23.50 -32.26
N SER A 14 -2.29 22.91 -33.33
CA SER A 14 -1.83 21.51 -33.39
C SER A 14 -0.51 21.28 -32.63
N LEU A 15 0.32 22.30 -32.41
CA LEU A 15 1.58 22.23 -31.67
C LEU A 15 1.39 22.29 -30.16
N ALA A 16 0.22 22.73 -29.65
CA ALA A 16 -0.08 22.79 -28.24
C ALA A 16 -0.46 21.41 -27.62
N ALA A 17 -0.61 20.38 -28.44
CA ALA A 17 -0.94 19.02 -28.03
C ALA A 17 0.31 18.11 -27.89
N ILE A 18 1.49 18.66 -27.60
CA ILE A 18 2.62 17.84 -27.13
C ILE A 18 2.22 17.34 -25.75
N SER A 19 1.71 16.10 -25.71
CA SER A 19 1.40 15.42 -24.45
C SER A 19 2.63 15.52 -23.56
N GLN A 20 2.49 16.17 -22.39
CA GLN A 20 3.55 16.22 -21.40
C GLN A 20 3.78 14.80 -20.92
N LYS A 21 4.91 14.20 -21.31
CA LYS A 21 5.34 12.90 -20.80
C LYS A 21 6.11 13.06 -19.51
N VAL A 22 5.97 12.09 -18.64
CA VAL A 22 6.68 11.98 -17.38
C VAL A 22 7.42 10.65 -17.32
N SER A 23 8.59 10.67 -16.69
CA SER A 23 9.41 9.49 -16.47
C SER A 23 9.12 8.88 -15.10
N GLY A 24 9.13 7.55 -15.02
CA GLY A 24 9.03 6.80 -13.75
C GLY A 24 10.33 6.77 -12.94
N LYS A 25 11.40 7.46 -13.40
CA LYS A 25 12.68 7.50 -12.68
C LYS A 25 12.55 8.26 -11.37
N LEU A 26 12.81 7.55 -10.28
CA LEU A 26 12.82 8.10 -8.93
C LEU A 26 14.09 8.92 -8.71
N LYS A 27 13.95 10.12 -8.14
CA LYS A 27 15.08 10.97 -7.79
C LYS A 27 15.15 11.10 -6.28
N PHE A 28 16.18 10.51 -5.71
CA PHE A 28 16.51 10.60 -4.30
C PHE A 28 17.79 11.42 -4.10
N GLU A 29 17.91 12.05 -2.94
CA GLU A 29 19.13 12.74 -2.50
C GLU A 29 19.72 11.99 -1.32
N GLN A 30 21.04 11.79 -1.32
CA GLN A 30 21.74 11.13 -0.22
C GLN A 30 21.54 11.91 1.09
N GLY A 31 21.22 11.19 2.16
CA GLY A 31 20.91 11.76 3.47
C GLY A 31 19.43 12.11 3.67
N GLN A 32 18.62 12.17 2.60
CA GLN A 32 17.19 12.44 2.67
C GLN A 32 16.46 11.41 3.52
N LEU A 33 15.54 11.88 4.35
CA LEU A 33 14.69 11.05 5.21
C LEU A 33 13.23 11.23 4.79
N PHE A 34 12.53 10.12 4.59
CA PHE A 34 11.08 10.10 4.35
C PHE A 34 10.36 9.48 5.52
N ILE A 35 9.28 10.10 5.96
CA ILE A 35 8.30 9.48 6.85
C ILE A 35 7.11 9.03 6.00
N VAL A 36 6.82 7.74 6.07
CA VAL A 36 5.67 7.09 5.45
C VAL A 36 4.65 6.82 6.53
N SER A 37 3.46 7.40 6.41
CA SER A 37 2.31 7.11 7.27
C SER A 37 1.30 6.30 6.48
N ILE A 38 0.94 5.14 6.99
CA ILE A 38 -0.14 4.28 6.45
C ILE A 38 -1.28 4.32 7.45
N GLN A 39 -2.47 4.68 6.98
CA GLN A 39 -3.70 4.69 7.77
C GLN A 39 -4.72 3.78 7.10
N VAL A 40 -5.31 2.89 7.86
CA VAL A 40 -6.32 1.92 7.41
C VAL A 40 -7.56 2.09 8.24
N LYS A 41 -8.70 2.28 7.57
CA LYS A 41 -10.03 2.21 8.19
C LYS A 41 -10.79 1.08 7.54
N ASN A 42 -11.20 0.10 8.34
CA ASN A 42 -11.90 -1.07 7.85
C ASN A 42 -13.21 -1.26 8.62
N ASN A 43 -14.33 -1.32 7.90
CA ASN A 43 -15.63 -1.69 8.42
C ASN A 43 -15.94 -3.10 7.91
N ILE A 44 -16.19 -4.03 8.81
CA ILE A 44 -16.40 -5.44 8.49
C ILE A 44 -17.77 -5.86 9.02
N GLY A 45 -18.58 -6.49 8.18
CA GLY A 45 -19.83 -7.14 8.55
C GLY A 45 -19.72 -8.64 8.30
N GLN A 46 -19.96 -9.44 9.31
CA GLN A 46 -19.97 -10.90 9.25
C GLN A 46 -21.32 -11.44 9.68
N GLN A 47 -21.90 -12.33 8.89
CA GLN A 47 -23.13 -13.04 9.29
C GLN A 47 -22.76 -14.32 10.02
N ALA A 48 -23.25 -14.45 11.25
CA ALA A 48 -23.09 -15.66 12.05
C ALA A 48 -24.40 -16.00 12.75
N MET A 49 -24.88 -17.24 12.64
CA MET A 49 -26.10 -17.73 13.29
C MET A 49 -27.34 -16.84 13.07
N GLY A 50 -27.48 -16.28 11.85
CA GLY A 50 -28.61 -15.41 11.49
C GLY A 50 -28.52 -13.96 12.01
N GLN A 51 -27.42 -13.57 12.64
CA GLN A 51 -27.15 -12.22 13.09
C GLN A 51 -25.98 -11.59 12.31
N THR A 52 -26.04 -10.30 12.06
CA THR A 52 -24.90 -9.56 11.54
C THR A 52 -24.07 -9.04 12.70
N ILE A 53 -22.79 -9.33 12.68
CA ILE A 53 -21.81 -8.82 13.63
C ILE A 53 -20.97 -7.78 12.87
N ASP A 54 -21.06 -6.53 13.31
CA ASP A 54 -20.28 -5.43 12.73
C ASP A 54 -19.10 -5.10 13.63
N PHE A 55 -17.93 -4.86 13.01
CA PHE A 55 -16.76 -4.36 13.70
C PHE A 55 -15.97 -3.39 12.83
N THR A 56 -15.31 -2.47 13.48
CA THR A 56 -14.44 -1.49 12.84
C THR A 56 -13.00 -1.66 13.33
N VAL A 57 -12.07 -1.43 12.41
CA VAL A 57 -10.64 -1.39 12.71
C VAL A 57 -10.08 -0.10 12.14
N ASP A 58 -9.50 0.72 13.01
CA ASP A 58 -8.68 1.86 12.63
C ASP A 58 -7.23 1.51 12.99
N ALA A 59 -6.33 1.49 12.01
CA ALA A 59 -4.93 1.19 12.24
C ALA A 59 -4.01 2.21 11.57
N SER A 60 -2.86 2.46 12.18
CA SER A 60 -1.83 3.29 11.56
C SER A 60 -0.44 2.72 11.79
N GLY A 61 0.41 2.81 10.76
CA GLY A 61 1.83 2.52 10.80
C GLY A 61 2.63 3.75 10.36
N TYR A 62 3.70 4.03 11.08
CA TYR A 62 4.65 5.07 10.73
C TYR A 62 6.00 4.43 10.48
N HIS A 63 6.56 4.69 9.30
CA HIS A 63 7.80 4.10 8.84
C HIS A 63 8.75 5.20 8.41
N SER A 64 10.05 4.97 8.55
CA SER A 64 11.06 5.85 7.99
C SER A 64 11.83 5.13 6.88
N TYR A 65 12.21 5.89 5.85
CA TYR A 65 13.16 5.49 4.82
C TYR A 65 14.25 6.54 4.74
N LYS A 66 15.48 6.17 5.12
CA LYS A 66 16.64 7.04 4.99
C LYS A 66 17.44 6.67 3.75
N VAL A 67 17.66 7.61 2.87
CA VAL A 67 18.52 7.43 1.70
C VAL A 67 19.97 7.43 2.16
N THR A 68 20.59 6.26 2.18
CA THR A 68 21.99 6.09 2.62
C THR A 68 22.98 6.22 1.46
N ASN A 69 22.51 5.92 0.24
CA ASN A 69 23.27 6.12 -0.99
C ASN A 69 22.32 6.49 -2.14
N ALA A 70 22.73 7.44 -2.99
CA ALA A 70 22.01 7.82 -4.20
C ALA A 70 23.00 8.03 -5.33
N THR A 71 22.85 7.24 -6.40
CA THR A 71 23.67 7.31 -7.63
C THR A 71 22.75 7.22 -8.85
N ASP A 72 23.32 7.46 -10.03
CA ASP A 72 22.58 7.32 -11.28
C ASP A 72 22.14 5.88 -11.57
N ASP A 73 22.85 4.88 -11.01
CA ASP A 73 22.61 3.45 -11.24
C ASP A 73 21.69 2.81 -10.20
N ASN A 74 21.76 3.27 -8.94
CA ASN A 74 20.97 2.69 -7.86
C ASN A 74 20.85 3.64 -6.66
N ASN A 75 19.83 3.36 -5.84
CA ASN A 75 19.59 4.04 -4.59
C ASN A 75 19.49 3.01 -3.46
N THR A 76 20.10 3.31 -2.31
CA THR A 76 19.98 2.48 -1.09
C THR A 76 19.16 3.23 -0.06
N LEU A 77 18.09 2.59 0.41
CA LEU A 77 17.21 3.14 1.43
C LEU A 77 17.15 2.21 2.65
N ASN A 78 17.42 2.77 3.83
CA ASN A 78 17.27 2.08 5.10
C ASN A 78 15.84 2.29 5.63
N HIS A 79 15.10 1.21 5.79
CA HIS A 79 13.75 1.18 6.35
C HIS A 79 13.75 0.86 7.83
N GLN A 80 12.85 1.50 8.58
CA GLN A 80 12.55 1.18 9.97
C GLN A 80 11.08 1.48 10.30
N VAL A 81 10.45 0.59 11.06
CA VAL A 81 9.14 0.86 11.68
C VAL A 81 9.34 1.81 12.86
N GLN A 82 8.55 2.89 12.92
CA GLN A 82 8.66 3.92 13.96
C GLN A 82 7.56 3.76 15.02
N ARG A 83 6.31 3.59 14.59
CA ARG A 83 5.15 3.51 15.48
C ARG A 83 4.04 2.71 14.82
N ILE A 84 3.28 2.00 15.62
CA ILE A 84 2.06 1.27 15.23
C ILE A 84 0.97 1.63 16.22
N THR A 85 -0.21 1.99 15.69
CA THR A 85 -1.42 2.19 16.51
C THR A 85 -2.57 1.43 15.91
N PHE A 86 -3.51 0.98 16.74
CA PHE A 86 -4.79 0.48 16.26
C PHE A 86 -5.90 0.70 17.28
N ALA A 87 -7.13 0.78 16.79
CA ALA A 87 -8.35 0.73 17.55
C ALA A 87 -9.27 -0.32 16.91
N PHE A 88 -9.81 -1.18 17.73
CA PHE A 88 -10.83 -2.17 17.37
C PHE A 88 -12.11 -1.84 18.14
N ASP A 89 -13.25 -1.81 17.44
CA ASP A 89 -14.58 -1.64 18.06
C ASP A 89 -15.53 -2.67 17.46
N GLY A 90 -16.04 -3.56 18.28
CA GLY A 90 -16.95 -4.62 17.86
C GLY A 90 -17.34 -5.54 19.00
N MET A 91 -18.48 -6.20 18.84
CA MET A 91 -19.02 -7.13 19.85
C MET A 91 -19.16 -6.51 21.26
N GLY A 92 -19.46 -5.19 21.31
CA GLY A 92 -19.55 -4.46 22.60
C GLY A 92 -18.20 -4.20 23.29
N GLN A 93 -17.09 -4.46 22.62
CA GLN A 93 -15.75 -4.23 23.16
C GLN A 93 -15.00 -3.20 22.29
N LYS A 94 -14.41 -2.22 22.94
CA LYS A 94 -13.47 -1.30 22.34
C LYS A 94 -12.08 -1.53 22.90
N ARG A 95 -11.10 -1.73 22.02
CA ARG A 95 -9.69 -1.90 22.39
C ARG A 95 -8.83 -0.96 21.57
N THR A 96 -7.87 -0.34 22.22
CA THR A 96 -6.89 0.54 21.59
C THR A 96 -5.49 0.09 21.94
N PHE A 97 -4.55 0.38 21.08
CA PHE A 97 -3.13 0.13 21.26
C PHE A 97 -2.33 1.25 20.63
N ASP A 98 -1.27 1.68 21.30
CA ASP A 98 -0.29 2.64 20.80
C ASP A 98 1.11 2.22 21.22
N SER A 99 2.00 1.98 20.28
CA SER A 99 3.38 1.56 20.55
C SER A 99 4.23 2.61 21.27
N ASP A 100 3.81 3.87 21.30
CA ASP A 100 4.48 4.93 22.06
C ASP A 100 4.08 4.92 23.55
N ILE A 101 3.04 4.13 23.91
CA ILE A 101 2.59 3.97 25.29
C ILE A 101 3.22 2.71 25.89
N GLU A 102 4.08 2.89 26.89
CA GLU A 102 4.81 1.79 27.53
C GLU A 102 3.88 0.71 28.10
N LYS A 103 2.73 1.10 28.67
CA LYS A 103 1.72 0.18 29.19
C LYS A 103 1.18 -0.74 28.08
N ASP A 104 0.94 -0.23 26.90
CA ASP A 104 0.44 -1.00 25.76
C ASP A 104 1.52 -1.96 25.25
N LEU A 105 2.77 -1.48 25.13
CA LEU A 105 3.92 -2.31 24.76
C LEU A 105 4.21 -3.45 25.74
N ASN A 106 3.88 -3.29 27.03
CA ASN A 106 4.02 -4.35 28.04
C ASN A 106 2.74 -5.20 28.18
N GLY A 107 1.68 -4.84 27.43
CA GLY A 107 0.40 -5.55 27.40
C GLY A 107 0.40 -6.77 26.47
N GLN A 108 -0.78 -7.34 26.29
CA GLN A 108 -1.01 -8.56 25.50
C GLN A 108 -0.49 -8.47 24.05
N PHE A 109 -0.60 -7.29 23.42
CA PHE A 109 -0.21 -7.07 22.02
C PHE A 109 1.23 -6.56 21.89
N GLY A 110 1.88 -6.23 22.99
CA GLY A 110 3.14 -5.49 22.97
C GLY A 110 4.33 -6.29 22.44
N LYS A 111 4.46 -7.57 22.81
CA LYS A 111 5.64 -8.37 22.44
C LYS A 111 5.86 -8.46 20.92
N PRO A 112 4.89 -8.89 20.10
CA PRO A 112 5.07 -8.94 18.65
C PRO A 112 5.28 -7.55 18.04
N ILE A 113 4.63 -6.51 18.55
CA ILE A 113 4.82 -5.14 18.05
C ILE A 113 6.21 -4.60 18.40
N LYS A 114 6.72 -4.86 19.61
CA LYS A 114 8.12 -4.54 19.98
C LYS A 114 9.14 -5.17 19.02
N ASP A 115 8.89 -6.43 18.64
CA ASP A 115 9.76 -7.12 17.71
C ASP A 115 9.75 -6.43 16.35
N LEU A 116 8.58 -5.99 15.84
CA LEU A 116 8.45 -5.24 14.60
C LEU A 116 9.18 -3.89 14.65
N LEU A 117 9.04 -3.12 15.74
CA LEU A 117 9.70 -1.81 15.90
C LEU A 117 11.23 -1.90 15.86
N ASN A 118 11.81 -3.04 16.21
CA ASN A 118 13.25 -3.27 16.20
C ASN A 118 13.79 -3.74 14.85
N LYS A 119 12.91 -4.06 13.88
CA LYS A 119 13.33 -4.58 12.57
C LYS A 119 13.70 -3.44 11.63
N LYS A 120 14.77 -3.67 10.91
CA LYS A 120 15.30 -2.77 9.88
C LYS A 120 15.75 -3.60 8.69
N TYR A 121 15.71 -3.00 7.52
CA TYR A 121 16.34 -3.56 6.33
C TYR A 121 16.80 -2.44 5.39
N ASP A 122 17.79 -2.75 4.60
CA ASP A 122 18.19 -1.91 3.48
C ASP A 122 17.59 -2.48 2.19
N ILE A 123 17.05 -1.59 1.35
CA ILE A 123 16.70 -1.94 -0.02
C ILE A 123 17.60 -1.19 -0.98
N ILE A 124 18.09 -1.89 -1.98
CA ILE A 124 18.80 -1.33 -3.12
C ILE A 124 17.85 -1.42 -4.32
N ILE A 125 17.51 -0.28 -4.88
CA ILE A 125 16.59 -0.16 -6.01
C ILE A 125 17.28 0.49 -7.20
N ASP A 126 16.86 0.13 -8.40
CA ASP A 126 17.27 0.82 -9.61
C ASP A 126 16.60 2.20 -9.73
N PRO A 127 16.97 3.04 -10.69
CA PRO A 127 16.34 4.36 -10.87
C PRO A 127 14.84 4.32 -11.11
N ASN A 128 14.29 3.23 -11.63
CA ASN A 128 12.86 3.06 -11.86
C ASN A 128 12.12 2.47 -10.65
N GLY A 129 12.83 2.23 -9.52
CA GLY A 129 12.26 1.71 -8.28
C GLY A 129 12.07 0.20 -8.23
N LYS A 130 12.69 -0.56 -9.16
CA LYS A 130 12.73 -2.01 -9.10
C LYS A 130 13.75 -2.46 -8.07
N THR A 131 13.41 -3.43 -7.24
CA THR A 131 14.29 -3.96 -6.20
C THR A 131 15.41 -4.80 -6.80
N LEU A 132 16.64 -4.38 -6.60
CA LEU A 132 17.83 -5.13 -6.96
C LEU A 132 18.23 -6.10 -5.86
N MET A 133 18.13 -5.68 -4.60
CA MET A 133 18.49 -6.45 -3.41
C MET A 133 17.81 -5.89 -2.17
N ALA A 134 17.59 -6.73 -1.17
CA ALA A 134 17.25 -6.32 0.19
C ALA A 134 18.17 -7.00 1.21
N ILE A 135 18.53 -6.31 2.29
CA ILE A 135 19.45 -6.81 3.32
C ILE A 135 18.84 -6.51 4.72
N PRO A 136 18.39 -7.52 5.45
CA PRO A 136 18.26 -8.92 5.03
C PRO A 136 17.17 -9.11 3.96
N GLU A 137 17.25 -10.17 3.18
CA GLU A 137 16.22 -10.49 2.17
C GLU A 137 14.84 -10.78 2.77
N LYS A 138 14.82 -11.20 4.03
CA LYS A 138 13.62 -11.45 4.81
C LYS A 138 13.83 -11.06 6.26
N VAL A 139 12.91 -10.26 6.78
CA VAL A 139 12.89 -9.91 8.20
C VAL A 139 12.31 -11.09 8.99
N GLN A 140 13.10 -11.62 9.94
CA GLN A 140 12.65 -12.67 10.84
C GLN A 140 11.74 -12.03 11.91
N LEU A 141 10.51 -12.48 11.99
CA LEU A 141 9.56 -12.09 13.03
C LEU A 141 9.48 -13.21 14.07
N SER A 142 9.29 -12.84 15.33
CA SER A 142 9.02 -13.81 16.38
C SER A 142 7.72 -14.55 16.08
N GLU A 143 7.64 -15.82 16.48
CA GLU A 143 6.39 -16.57 16.38
C GLU A 143 5.26 -15.81 17.07
N THR A 144 4.19 -15.61 16.32
CA THR A 144 3.01 -14.89 16.82
C THR A 144 2.11 -15.89 17.52
N ASP A 145 1.70 -15.57 18.75
CA ASP A 145 0.65 -16.32 19.45
C ASP A 145 -0.61 -16.40 18.57
N SER A 146 -1.17 -17.60 18.38
CA SER A 146 -2.35 -17.83 17.54
C SER A 146 -3.52 -16.88 17.88
N ARG A 147 -3.62 -16.48 19.16
CA ARG A 147 -4.60 -15.49 19.64
C ARG A 147 -4.42 -14.10 19.04
N LEU A 148 -3.23 -13.78 18.57
CA LEU A 148 -2.90 -12.51 17.92
C LEU A 148 -3.05 -12.55 16.39
N THR A 149 -3.30 -13.74 15.83
CA THR A 149 -3.43 -13.91 14.36
C THR A 149 -4.53 -13.02 13.77
N ILE A 150 -5.65 -12.88 14.47
CA ILE A 150 -6.76 -12.00 14.05
C ILE A 150 -6.28 -10.56 13.96
N ILE A 151 -5.51 -10.08 14.95
CA ILE A 151 -5.02 -8.70 14.97
C ILE A 151 -3.97 -8.48 13.88
N THR A 152 -3.03 -9.40 13.72
CA THR A 152 -2.02 -9.30 12.66
C THR A 152 -2.65 -9.33 11.27
N THR A 153 -3.72 -10.09 11.07
CA THR A 153 -4.51 -10.09 9.83
C THR A 153 -5.20 -8.73 9.62
N MET A 154 -5.78 -8.15 10.66
CA MET A 154 -6.41 -6.82 10.59
C MET A 154 -5.41 -5.69 10.34
N LEU A 155 -4.18 -5.85 10.82
CA LEU A 155 -3.08 -4.89 10.63
C LEU A 155 -2.29 -5.15 9.33
N LYS A 156 -2.66 -6.14 8.52
CA LYS A 156 -1.89 -6.58 7.35
C LYS A 156 -1.44 -5.42 6.47
N ASP A 157 -2.37 -4.55 6.08
CA ASP A 157 -2.07 -3.43 5.18
C ASP A 157 -1.08 -2.42 5.78
N VAL A 158 -1.06 -2.29 7.12
CA VAL A 158 -0.10 -1.45 7.85
C VAL A 158 1.26 -2.13 7.95
N LEU A 159 1.27 -3.47 8.00
CA LEU A 159 2.47 -4.29 8.22
C LEU A 159 3.12 -4.78 6.92
N ASP A 160 2.46 -4.64 5.77
CA ASP A 160 2.96 -5.19 4.49
C ASP A 160 4.36 -4.68 4.13
N ILE A 161 4.69 -3.41 4.44
CA ILE A 161 6.01 -2.84 4.16
C ILE A 161 7.07 -3.15 5.22
N VAL A 162 6.74 -3.89 6.28
CA VAL A 162 7.72 -4.37 7.26
C VAL A 162 8.62 -5.45 6.66
N GLN A 163 8.10 -6.22 5.70
CA GLN A 163 8.91 -7.15 4.92
C GLN A 163 9.53 -6.43 3.72
N PRO A 164 10.82 -6.66 3.45
CA PRO A 164 11.44 -6.11 2.27
C PRO A 164 10.81 -6.69 1.00
N PRO A 165 10.71 -5.89 -0.08
CA PRO A 165 10.23 -6.38 -1.36
C PRO A 165 11.22 -7.43 -1.92
N GLN A 166 10.69 -8.42 -2.64
CA GLN A 166 11.51 -9.42 -3.29
C GLN A 166 12.34 -8.82 -4.43
N LYS A 167 13.48 -9.41 -4.71
CA LYS A 167 14.29 -9.09 -5.88
C LYS A 167 13.44 -9.11 -7.15
N ASP A 168 13.70 -8.20 -8.06
CA ASP A 168 13.00 -7.99 -9.34
C ASP A 168 11.54 -7.53 -9.24
N LYS A 169 11.03 -7.27 -8.03
CA LYS A 169 9.71 -6.64 -7.80
C LYS A 169 9.84 -5.14 -7.64
N GLY A 170 8.75 -4.41 -7.88
CA GLY A 170 8.66 -2.98 -7.58
C GLY A 170 8.81 -2.74 -6.09
N SER A 171 9.60 -1.74 -5.73
CA SER A 171 9.67 -1.23 -4.37
C SER A 171 8.38 -0.44 -4.02
N PHE A 172 8.22 -0.10 -2.76
CA PHE A 172 7.13 0.75 -2.28
C PHE A 172 6.99 2.07 -3.06
N PHE A 173 8.09 2.62 -3.57
CA PHE A 173 8.11 3.88 -4.30
C PHE A 173 7.79 3.77 -5.78
N LYS A 174 7.81 2.57 -6.37
CA LYS A 174 7.52 2.35 -7.79
C LYS A 174 6.01 2.45 -8.05
N VAL A 175 5.60 3.47 -8.82
CA VAL A 175 4.22 3.66 -9.25
C VAL A 175 4.15 3.73 -10.79
N LEU A 176 4.96 4.58 -11.41
CA LEU A 176 4.95 4.73 -12.87
C LEU A 176 5.66 3.57 -13.57
N PRO A 177 5.27 3.24 -14.80
CA PRO A 177 5.99 2.26 -15.62
C PRO A 177 7.38 2.76 -16.00
N ASP A 178 8.22 1.86 -16.52
CA ASP A 178 9.59 2.21 -16.93
C ASP A 178 9.61 3.10 -18.19
N ALA A 179 8.58 2.98 -19.05
CA ALA A 179 8.40 3.84 -20.22
C ALA A 179 7.85 5.21 -19.82
N GLU A 180 8.26 6.25 -20.55
CA GLU A 180 7.65 7.57 -20.39
C GLU A 180 6.16 7.51 -20.72
N THR A 181 5.34 8.10 -19.85
CA THR A 181 3.88 8.01 -19.90
C THR A 181 3.26 9.39 -19.82
N GLY A 182 2.25 9.66 -20.65
CA GLY A 182 1.56 10.95 -20.73
C GLY A 182 0.15 10.93 -20.11
N LYS A 183 -0.46 12.09 -20.03
CA LYS A 183 -1.85 12.24 -19.59
C LYS A 183 -2.80 11.41 -20.47
N GLY A 184 -3.69 10.63 -19.83
CA GLY A 184 -4.63 9.72 -20.49
C GLY A 184 -4.04 8.35 -20.83
N GLU A 185 -2.72 8.15 -20.72
CA GLU A 185 -2.12 6.84 -20.94
C GLU A 185 -2.32 5.94 -19.71
N ALA A 186 -2.46 4.63 -19.97
CA ALA A 186 -2.77 3.64 -18.94
C ALA A 186 -1.83 2.43 -19.03
N TRP A 187 -1.64 1.75 -17.90
CA TRP A 187 -0.94 0.46 -17.82
C TRP A 187 -1.64 -0.47 -16.86
N THR A 188 -1.33 -1.75 -16.95
CA THR A 188 -1.92 -2.79 -16.11
C THR A 188 -0.83 -3.64 -15.45
N GLU A 189 -1.15 -4.14 -14.27
CA GLU A 189 -0.33 -5.10 -13.54
C GLU A 189 -1.21 -6.27 -13.12
N SER A 190 -0.68 -7.48 -13.20
CA SER A 190 -1.38 -8.69 -12.75
C SER A 190 -0.43 -9.54 -11.92
N SER A 191 -0.95 -10.14 -10.86
CA SER A 191 -0.20 -11.10 -10.06
C SER A 191 -1.06 -12.30 -9.68
N ILE A 192 -0.42 -13.47 -9.61
CA ILE A 192 -1.02 -14.70 -9.14
C ILE A 192 -0.04 -15.31 -8.14
N ASN A 193 -0.55 -15.68 -6.99
CA ASN A 193 0.20 -16.41 -5.96
C ASN A 193 -0.72 -17.41 -5.25
N GLU A 194 -0.20 -18.12 -4.26
CA GLU A 194 -0.95 -19.10 -3.48
C GLU A 194 -2.16 -18.48 -2.71
N ASN A 195 -2.11 -17.19 -2.42
CA ASN A 195 -3.15 -16.47 -1.70
C ASN A 195 -4.20 -15.82 -2.63
N GLY A 196 -4.08 -16.01 -3.96
CA GLY A 196 -5.07 -15.56 -4.91
C GLY A 196 -4.52 -14.87 -6.16
N LYS A 197 -5.39 -14.11 -6.80
CA LYS A 197 -5.12 -13.37 -8.03
C LYS A 197 -5.47 -11.89 -7.84
N SER A 198 -4.68 -11.01 -8.41
CA SER A 198 -4.98 -9.57 -8.48
C SER A 198 -4.69 -9.01 -9.87
N ASP A 199 -5.56 -8.09 -10.30
CA ASP A 199 -5.42 -7.30 -11.51
C ASP A 199 -5.59 -5.82 -11.13
N ALA A 200 -4.72 -4.97 -11.65
CA ALA A 200 -4.73 -3.54 -11.40
C ALA A 200 -4.57 -2.77 -12.72
N ALA A 201 -5.28 -1.66 -12.85
CA ALA A 201 -5.17 -0.72 -13.95
C ALA A 201 -4.91 0.68 -13.38
N TYR A 202 -3.99 1.37 -14.00
CA TYR A 202 -3.56 2.72 -13.66
C TYR A 202 -3.73 3.61 -14.87
N THR A 203 -4.14 4.87 -14.66
CA THR A 203 -4.27 5.87 -15.72
C THR A 203 -3.76 7.20 -15.21
N ILE A 204 -2.88 7.88 -15.94
CA ILE A 204 -2.52 9.26 -15.62
C ILE A 204 -3.71 10.17 -15.93
N SER A 205 -4.40 10.62 -14.89
CA SER A 205 -5.57 11.50 -15.04
C SER A 205 -5.19 12.97 -15.15
N ASP A 206 -4.07 13.38 -14.52
CA ASP A 206 -3.58 14.75 -14.63
C ASP A 206 -2.07 14.87 -14.47
N ILE A 207 -1.48 15.86 -15.13
CA ILE A 207 -0.09 16.29 -14.97
C ILE A 207 -0.10 17.81 -14.88
N ASN A 208 0.35 18.35 -13.76
CA ASN A 208 0.52 19.80 -13.56
C ASN A 208 1.99 20.13 -13.21
N ASP A 209 2.28 21.38 -12.85
CA ASP A 209 3.65 21.84 -12.60
C ASP A 209 4.34 21.14 -11.43
N SER A 210 3.59 20.63 -10.45
CA SER A 210 4.13 20.07 -9.21
C SER A 210 3.76 18.61 -8.96
N THR A 211 2.71 18.09 -9.64
CA THR A 211 2.20 16.75 -9.35
C THR A 211 1.82 15.98 -10.62
N ILE A 212 1.85 14.65 -10.48
CA ILE A 212 1.25 13.68 -11.40
C ILE A 212 0.14 12.99 -10.62
N VAL A 213 -1.05 12.94 -11.19
CA VAL A 213 -2.20 12.25 -10.60
C VAL A 213 -2.49 10.98 -11.39
N VAL A 214 -2.51 9.85 -10.68
CA VAL A 214 -2.78 8.53 -11.26
C VAL A 214 -4.06 7.99 -10.64
N ASP A 215 -5.05 7.69 -11.46
CA ASP A 215 -6.24 6.97 -11.05
C ASP A 215 -5.96 5.46 -11.05
N PHE A 216 -6.47 4.78 -10.03
CA PHE A 216 -6.28 3.36 -9.80
C PHE A 216 -7.62 2.63 -9.77
N VAL A 217 -7.70 1.51 -10.47
CA VAL A 217 -8.81 0.56 -10.39
C VAL A 217 -8.21 -0.85 -10.26
N GLY A 218 -8.69 -1.62 -9.30
CA GLY A 218 -8.18 -2.97 -9.07
C GLY A 218 -9.31 -3.97 -8.79
N SER A 219 -9.01 -5.23 -9.04
CA SER A 219 -9.82 -6.36 -8.59
C SER A 219 -8.93 -7.48 -8.10
N SER A 220 -9.35 -8.18 -7.05
CA SER A 220 -8.62 -9.36 -6.61
C SER A 220 -9.54 -10.40 -6.01
N ILE A 221 -9.10 -11.66 -6.07
CA ILE A 221 -9.64 -12.74 -5.28
C ILE A 221 -8.57 -13.14 -4.30
N THR A 222 -8.87 -13.09 -3.00
CA THR A 222 -7.94 -13.48 -1.94
C THR A 222 -8.46 -14.66 -1.16
N VAL A 223 -7.58 -15.59 -0.83
CA VAL A 223 -7.85 -16.76 0.00
C VAL A 223 -6.93 -16.71 1.21
N SER A 224 -7.51 -16.77 2.40
CA SER A 224 -6.76 -16.81 3.64
C SER A 224 -7.23 -17.97 4.52
N LYS A 225 -6.29 -18.59 5.21
CA LYS A 225 -6.55 -19.65 6.17
C LYS A 225 -6.23 -19.17 7.57
N ALA A 226 -7.09 -19.48 8.51
CA ALA A 226 -6.92 -19.17 9.92
C ALA A 226 -7.48 -20.32 10.79
N GLU A 227 -7.06 -20.38 12.04
CA GLU A 227 -7.68 -21.25 13.01
C GLU A 227 -8.66 -20.44 13.87
N MET A 228 -9.90 -20.87 13.96
CA MET A 228 -10.94 -20.28 14.77
C MET A 228 -11.61 -21.35 15.63
N MET A 229 -11.61 -21.17 16.94
CA MET A 229 -12.18 -22.14 17.91
C MET A 229 -11.64 -23.57 17.75
N GLY A 230 -10.34 -23.73 17.42
CA GLY A 230 -9.71 -25.04 17.23
C GLY A 230 -10.04 -25.71 15.89
N SER A 231 -10.66 -25.00 14.96
CA SER A 231 -10.97 -25.49 13.62
C SER A 231 -10.33 -24.62 12.54
N GLU A 232 -9.78 -25.23 11.51
CA GLU A 232 -9.28 -24.49 10.34
C GLU A 232 -10.47 -23.83 9.63
N THR A 233 -10.30 -22.55 9.29
CA THR A 233 -11.24 -21.76 8.51
C THR A 233 -10.58 -21.28 7.24
N THR A 234 -11.34 -21.22 6.15
CA THR A 234 -10.87 -20.65 4.89
C THR A 234 -11.77 -19.48 4.50
N THR A 235 -11.20 -18.29 4.35
CA THR A 235 -11.93 -17.10 3.91
C THR A 235 -11.57 -16.79 2.48
N THR A 236 -12.56 -16.73 1.60
CA THR A 236 -12.41 -16.31 0.20
C THR A 236 -13.13 -14.97 0.01
N MET A 237 -12.40 -13.95 -0.47
CA MET A 237 -12.94 -12.61 -0.70
C MET A 237 -12.74 -12.18 -2.14
N ASN A 238 -13.78 -11.60 -2.72
CA ASN A 238 -13.73 -10.86 -3.98
C ASN A 238 -13.65 -9.38 -3.66
N ASN A 239 -12.60 -8.74 -4.12
CA ASN A 239 -12.27 -7.35 -3.80
C ASN A 239 -12.36 -6.49 -5.06
N LYS A 240 -12.96 -5.30 -4.92
CA LYS A 240 -12.96 -4.25 -5.92
C LYS A 240 -12.37 -2.99 -5.29
N SER A 241 -11.34 -2.46 -5.92
CA SER A 241 -10.60 -1.32 -5.40
C SER A 241 -10.63 -0.16 -6.38
N THR A 242 -10.80 1.04 -5.86
CA THR A 242 -10.65 2.29 -6.61
C THR A 242 -9.86 3.28 -5.79
N GLY A 243 -9.13 4.15 -6.45
CA GLY A 243 -8.35 5.13 -5.70
C GLY A 243 -7.58 6.10 -6.58
N LYS A 244 -6.74 6.86 -5.89
CA LYS A 244 -5.93 7.91 -6.50
C LYS A 244 -4.53 7.92 -5.87
N ILE A 245 -3.52 8.14 -6.71
CA ILE A 245 -2.13 8.26 -6.30
C ILE A 245 -1.61 9.61 -6.79
N ILE A 246 -0.98 10.36 -5.92
CA ILE A 246 -0.39 11.67 -6.23
C ILE A 246 1.12 11.53 -6.08
N LEU A 247 1.85 11.82 -7.16
CA LEU A 247 3.30 11.79 -7.18
C LEU A 247 3.85 13.21 -7.28
N ASP A 248 5.04 13.42 -6.75
CA ASP A 248 5.84 14.59 -7.07
C ASP A 248 6.32 14.53 -8.52
N ARG A 249 6.07 15.59 -9.29
CA ARG A 249 6.42 15.60 -10.71
C ARG A 249 7.92 15.57 -10.97
N THR A 250 8.70 16.18 -10.10
CA THR A 250 10.15 16.32 -10.28
C THR A 250 10.91 15.05 -9.93
N THR A 251 10.45 14.37 -8.87
CA THR A 251 11.14 13.21 -8.29
C THR A 251 10.45 11.88 -8.60
N ALA A 252 9.22 11.88 -9.13
CA ALA A 252 8.33 10.74 -9.30
C ALA A 252 8.00 9.99 -7.97
N ILE A 253 8.42 10.53 -6.83
CA ILE A 253 8.15 9.95 -5.51
C ILE A 253 6.68 10.17 -5.15
N MET A 254 6.03 9.13 -4.65
CA MET A 254 4.66 9.21 -4.16
C MET A 254 4.56 10.19 -2.98
N ARG A 255 3.60 11.11 -3.03
CA ARG A 255 3.22 12.00 -1.93
C ARG A 255 2.04 11.46 -1.15
N GLU A 256 1.05 10.93 -1.88
CA GLU A 256 -0.18 10.40 -1.31
C GLU A 256 -0.74 9.28 -2.17
N LYS A 257 -1.36 8.30 -1.51
CA LYS A 257 -2.14 7.24 -2.15
C LYS A 257 -3.36 6.98 -1.28
N THR A 258 -4.57 7.11 -1.85
CA THR A 258 -5.82 6.75 -1.18
C THR A 258 -6.54 5.71 -2.02
N ILE A 259 -6.81 4.54 -1.43
CA ILE A 259 -7.53 3.44 -2.07
C ILE A 259 -8.69 3.02 -1.17
N THR A 260 -9.87 2.87 -1.76
CA THR A 260 -11.03 2.24 -1.13
C THR A 260 -11.27 0.90 -1.78
N THR A 261 -11.36 -0.14 -0.97
CA THR A 261 -11.63 -1.53 -1.37
C THR A 261 -12.96 -1.96 -0.78
N GLU A 262 -13.87 -2.43 -1.62
CA GLU A 262 -15.11 -3.09 -1.23
C GLU A 262 -14.94 -4.58 -1.48
N SER A 263 -15.20 -5.37 -0.45
CA SER A 263 -14.97 -6.81 -0.45
C SER A 263 -16.24 -7.56 -0.06
N ASN A 264 -16.48 -8.67 -0.73
CA ASN A 264 -17.53 -9.61 -0.37
C ASN A 264 -17.02 -11.04 -0.54
N GLY A 265 -17.45 -11.92 0.32
CA GLY A 265 -17.00 -13.31 0.30
C GLY A 265 -17.61 -14.15 1.40
N ASN A 266 -16.97 -15.27 1.67
CA ASN A 266 -17.41 -16.22 2.66
C ASN A 266 -16.22 -16.75 3.48
N THR A 267 -16.49 -16.99 4.76
CA THR A 267 -15.63 -17.82 5.61
C THR A 267 -16.25 -19.18 5.75
N GLU A 268 -15.55 -20.22 5.34
CA GLU A 268 -15.92 -21.62 5.52
C GLU A 268 -15.30 -22.16 6.79
N ALA A 269 -16.12 -22.76 7.64
CA ALA A 269 -15.72 -23.38 8.90
C ALA A 269 -16.43 -24.73 9.05
N SER A 270 -15.96 -25.57 9.99
CA SER A 270 -16.59 -26.88 10.26
C SER A 270 -18.07 -26.80 10.67
N PHE A 271 -18.50 -25.65 11.16
CA PHE A 271 -19.89 -25.39 11.60
C PHE A 271 -20.72 -24.62 10.55
N GLY A 272 -20.21 -24.38 9.34
CA GLY A 272 -20.93 -23.78 8.24
C GLY A 272 -20.22 -22.64 7.53
N THR A 273 -20.91 -22.06 6.55
CA THR A 273 -20.43 -20.93 5.74
C THR A 273 -20.99 -19.62 6.28
N MET A 274 -20.13 -18.65 6.50
CA MET A 274 -20.46 -17.33 7.02
C MET A 274 -20.17 -16.26 5.96
N PRO A 275 -21.18 -15.57 5.42
CA PRO A 275 -20.95 -14.41 4.54
C PRO A 275 -20.18 -13.30 5.26
N VAL A 276 -19.23 -12.69 4.55
CA VAL A 276 -18.41 -11.58 5.03
C VAL A 276 -18.41 -10.47 4.00
N THR A 277 -18.59 -9.25 4.47
CA THR A 277 -18.43 -8.03 3.68
C THR A 277 -17.44 -7.10 4.37
N SER A 278 -16.66 -6.34 3.62
CA SER A 278 -15.87 -5.27 4.22
C SER A 278 -15.72 -4.07 3.29
N LYS A 279 -15.49 -2.91 3.90
CA LYS A 279 -15.10 -1.69 3.22
C LYS A 279 -13.87 -1.13 3.90
N THR A 280 -12.74 -1.17 3.19
CA THR A 280 -11.44 -0.70 3.67
C THR A 280 -11.06 0.56 2.92
N THR A 281 -10.62 1.59 3.65
CA THR A 281 -9.95 2.76 3.06
C THR A 281 -8.53 2.81 3.59
N THR A 282 -7.57 2.73 2.68
CA THR A 282 -6.14 2.84 2.97
C THR A 282 -5.63 4.18 2.45
N THR A 283 -5.07 5.00 3.33
CA THR A 283 -4.42 6.26 2.98
C THR A 283 -2.94 6.17 3.35
N ILE A 284 -2.08 6.43 2.38
CA ILE A 284 -0.62 6.46 2.55
C ILE A 284 -0.15 7.88 2.25
N THR A 285 0.68 8.45 3.13
CA THR A 285 1.36 9.72 2.88
C THR A 285 2.85 9.55 3.01
N VAL A 286 3.61 10.17 2.12
CA VAL A 286 5.08 10.19 2.11
C VAL A 286 5.53 11.62 2.24
N LYS A 287 6.25 11.95 3.30
CA LYS A 287 6.75 13.30 3.58
C LYS A 287 8.26 13.29 3.73
N PRO A 288 9.00 14.10 2.96
CA PRO A 288 10.39 14.33 3.24
C PRO A 288 10.51 15.09 4.57
N VAL A 289 11.50 14.71 5.38
CA VAL A 289 11.91 15.45 6.58
C VAL A 289 13.12 16.30 6.20
N GLN A 290 13.03 17.58 6.46
CA GLN A 290 14.10 18.54 6.22
C GLN A 290 15.18 18.45 7.29
#